data_e2525fe9b8d22f74f9319b9e4fa5bf6c
#
_entry.id   e2525fe9b8d22f74f9319b9e4fa5bf6c
#
_cell.length_a   1.000
_cell.length_b   1.000
_cell.length_c   1.000
_cell.angle_alpha   90.00
_cell.angle_beta   90.00
_cell.angle_gamma   90.00
#
_symmetry.space_group_name_H-M   'P 1'
#
loop_
_entity.id
_entity.type
_entity.pdbx_description
1 polymer ?
#
loop_
_entity_poly.entity_id
_entity_poly.type
_entity_poly.pdbx_seq_one_letter_code
_entity_poly.pdbx_strand_id
1 'polypeptide(L)'
;ENVGRGIDSWSLRQPIGVCAGITPFNFPAMVPMWMFPVAIACGNTFVLKPSEKDPSCSLRMAELMEEAGLPKGVLNVVIGDKEAVDTLLTDPDVAAVSFVGSTPIAKYIYETGTANGKRVQALGGAKNHMLVLPDADLDLAADQAVNAGFGSAGERCMAISVVVAVDPVGDELVAKISERMEGLRTGDGRRGCDMGPL
;
A
#
# COMPACT_ATOMS: atom_id res chain seq x y z
N GLU A 1 28.85 8.13 -25.05
CA GLU A 1 29.62 8.25 -26.30
C GLU A 1 31.10 8.43 -25.97
N ASN A 2 31.98 7.78 -26.73
CA ASN A 2 33.44 7.88 -26.59
C ASN A 2 33.98 7.57 -25.17
N VAL A 3 33.46 6.53 -24.53
CA VAL A 3 33.98 6.06 -23.21
C VAL A 3 35.39 5.44 -23.34
N GLY A 4 35.81 5.17 -24.54
CA GLY A 4 37.15 4.75 -24.97
C GLY A 4 37.35 5.02 -26.45
N ARG A 5 38.58 4.86 -26.96
CA ARG A 5 38.89 5.13 -28.37
C ARG A 5 38.10 4.20 -29.29
N GLY A 6 37.05 4.73 -29.98
CA GLY A 6 36.14 3.98 -30.80
C GLY A 6 35.18 3.07 -30.08
N ILE A 7 34.90 3.36 -28.80
CA ILE A 7 34.00 2.60 -27.92
C ILE A 7 32.90 3.52 -27.40
N ASP A 8 31.64 3.16 -27.66
CA ASP A 8 30.47 3.75 -27.06
C ASP A 8 29.86 2.77 -26.06
N SER A 9 29.24 3.31 -24.99
CA SER A 9 28.51 2.54 -24.02
C SER A 9 27.17 3.23 -23.74
N TRP A 10 26.11 2.45 -23.68
CA TRP A 10 24.78 2.93 -23.30
C TRP A 10 24.05 1.91 -22.46
N SER A 11 23.04 2.36 -21.71
CA SER A 11 22.12 1.50 -21.00
C SER A 11 20.73 1.61 -21.60
N LEU A 12 20.03 0.49 -21.70
CA LEU A 12 18.65 0.40 -22.18
C LEU A 12 17.80 -0.29 -21.12
N ARG A 13 16.61 0.26 -20.84
CA ARG A 13 15.63 -0.37 -19.98
C ARG A 13 14.74 -1.27 -20.82
N GLN A 14 14.48 -2.48 -20.31
CA GLN A 14 13.61 -3.46 -20.94
C GLN A 14 12.63 -4.04 -19.90
N PRO A 15 11.47 -4.58 -20.34
CA PRO A 15 10.60 -5.35 -19.46
C PRO A 15 11.36 -6.48 -18.78
N ILE A 16 11.00 -6.75 -17.52
CA ILE A 16 11.62 -7.84 -16.75
C ILE A 16 10.88 -9.16 -16.92
N GLY A 17 9.62 -9.13 -17.39
CA GLY A 17 8.77 -10.29 -17.61
C GLY A 17 7.54 -10.31 -16.72
N VAL A 18 7.34 -11.40 -15.99
CA VAL A 18 6.21 -11.54 -15.07
C VAL A 18 6.52 -10.86 -13.74
N CYS A 19 5.69 -9.90 -13.36
CA CYS A 19 5.71 -9.26 -12.05
C CYS A 19 4.54 -9.74 -11.20
N ALA A 20 4.70 -9.81 -9.90
CA ALA A 20 3.63 -10.13 -8.97
C ALA A 20 3.42 -9.00 -7.96
N GLY A 21 2.18 -8.84 -7.52
CA GLY A 21 1.79 -7.93 -6.44
C GLY A 21 0.99 -8.65 -5.36
N ILE A 22 1.35 -8.46 -4.11
CA ILE A 22 0.66 -9.01 -2.95
C ILE A 22 0.21 -7.84 -2.10
N THR A 23 -1.11 -7.65 -1.96
CA THR A 23 -1.69 -6.42 -1.43
C THR A 23 -2.59 -6.66 -0.22
N PRO A 24 -2.63 -5.69 0.72
CA PRO A 24 -3.44 -5.77 1.93
C PRO A 24 -4.91 -5.38 1.68
N PHE A 25 -5.74 -5.56 2.70
CA PHE A 25 -7.18 -5.29 2.65
C PHE A 25 -7.54 -3.81 2.87
N ASN A 26 -6.69 -3.03 3.55
CA ASN A 26 -7.04 -1.68 4.00
C ASN A 26 -7.19 -0.63 2.87
N PHE A 27 -6.60 -0.90 1.70
CA PHE A 27 -6.74 -0.10 0.49
C PHE A 27 -6.84 -1.01 -0.74
N PRO A 28 -7.99 -1.68 -0.95
CA PRO A 28 -8.12 -2.74 -1.96
C PRO A 28 -8.09 -2.25 -3.41
N ALA A 29 -8.28 -0.95 -3.64
CA ALA A 29 -8.10 -0.32 -4.96
C ALA A 29 -6.72 0.35 -5.07
N MET A 30 -6.38 1.21 -4.11
CA MET A 30 -5.23 2.11 -4.23
C MET A 30 -3.89 1.36 -4.28
N VAL A 31 -3.70 0.37 -3.39
CA VAL A 31 -2.42 -0.35 -3.33
C VAL A 31 -2.15 -1.19 -4.56
N PRO A 32 -3.10 -1.99 -5.10
CA PRO A 32 -2.92 -2.63 -6.41
C PRO A 32 -2.61 -1.64 -7.54
N MET A 33 -3.26 -0.47 -7.54
CA MET A 33 -3.05 0.57 -8.55
C MET A 33 -1.66 1.25 -8.46
N TRP A 34 -0.93 1.09 -7.38
CA TRP A 34 0.48 1.50 -7.33
C TRP A 34 1.40 0.54 -8.08
N MET A 35 0.99 -0.69 -8.30
CA MET A 35 1.82 -1.79 -8.76
C MET A 35 1.56 -2.13 -10.23
N PHE A 36 0.39 -2.70 -10.55
CA PHE A 36 0.15 -3.28 -11.88
C PHE A 36 0.13 -2.25 -13.02
N PRO A 37 -0.40 -1.02 -12.88
CA PRO A 37 -0.40 -0.08 -14.00
C PRO A 37 1.01 0.31 -14.44
N VAL A 38 1.91 0.53 -13.47
CA VAL A 38 3.32 0.88 -13.78
C VAL A 38 4.04 -0.31 -14.41
N ALA A 39 3.84 -1.52 -13.88
CA ALA A 39 4.43 -2.73 -14.45
C ALA A 39 3.99 -2.96 -15.90
N ILE A 40 2.70 -2.83 -16.18
CA ILE A 40 2.11 -3.01 -17.52
C ILE A 40 2.58 -1.91 -18.48
N ALA A 41 2.60 -0.65 -18.03
CA ALA A 41 3.11 0.47 -18.83
C ALA A 41 4.59 0.31 -19.22
N CYS A 42 5.36 -0.42 -18.39
CA CYS A 42 6.75 -0.80 -18.69
C CYS A 42 6.87 -2.08 -19.53
N GLY A 43 5.78 -2.64 -20.07
CA GLY A 43 5.77 -3.81 -20.95
C GLY A 43 5.81 -5.16 -20.24
N ASN A 44 5.54 -5.20 -18.92
CA ASN A 44 5.49 -6.45 -18.16
C ASN A 44 4.07 -7.03 -18.08
N THR A 45 3.96 -8.31 -17.78
CA THR A 45 2.71 -8.93 -17.31
C THR A 45 2.64 -8.90 -15.79
N PHE A 46 1.43 -9.01 -15.24
CA PHE A 46 1.23 -8.87 -13.81
C PHE A 46 0.29 -9.92 -13.24
N VAL A 47 0.67 -10.52 -12.13
CA VAL A 47 -0.16 -11.40 -11.31
C VAL A 47 -0.44 -10.70 -9.99
N LEU A 48 -1.69 -10.35 -9.75
CA LEU A 48 -2.15 -9.68 -8.52
C LEU A 48 -2.77 -10.70 -7.57
N LYS A 49 -2.22 -10.80 -6.36
CA LYS A 49 -2.81 -11.53 -5.23
C LYS A 49 -3.33 -10.50 -4.22
N PRO A 50 -4.62 -10.13 -4.27
CA PRO A 50 -5.21 -9.26 -3.27
C PRO A 50 -5.41 -9.98 -1.94
N SER A 51 -5.82 -9.23 -0.90
CA SER A 51 -6.25 -9.84 0.35
C SER A 51 -7.45 -10.76 0.13
N GLU A 52 -7.44 -11.90 0.77
CA GLU A 52 -8.57 -12.84 0.79
C GLU A 52 -9.78 -12.32 1.55
N LYS A 53 -9.60 -11.26 2.36
CA LYS A 53 -10.69 -10.62 3.13
C LYS A 53 -11.63 -9.80 2.25
N ASP A 54 -11.10 -9.16 1.20
CA ASP A 54 -11.86 -8.25 0.34
C ASP A 54 -11.37 -8.26 -1.13
N PRO A 55 -11.42 -9.40 -1.81
CA PRO A 55 -10.87 -9.54 -3.16
C PRO A 55 -11.71 -8.88 -4.25
N SER A 56 -12.98 -8.55 -3.98
CA SER A 56 -13.95 -8.12 -4.98
C SER A 56 -13.54 -6.86 -5.75
N CYS A 57 -12.89 -5.90 -5.08
CA CYS A 57 -12.41 -4.68 -5.71
C CYS A 57 -11.34 -5.00 -6.77
N SER A 58 -10.36 -5.84 -6.45
CA SER A 58 -9.30 -6.23 -7.38
C SER A 58 -9.81 -7.05 -8.56
N LEU A 59 -10.79 -7.92 -8.34
CA LEU A 59 -11.46 -8.67 -9.40
C LEU A 59 -12.17 -7.71 -10.35
N ARG A 60 -12.95 -6.75 -9.81
CA ARG A 60 -13.65 -5.76 -10.64
C ARG A 60 -12.70 -4.86 -11.43
N MET A 61 -11.56 -4.49 -10.85
CA MET A 61 -10.52 -3.74 -11.58
C MET A 61 -9.97 -4.53 -12.76
N ALA A 62 -9.72 -5.83 -12.60
CA ALA A 62 -9.24 -6.67 -13.70
C ALA A 62 -10.27 -6.78 -14.82
N GLU A 63 -11.56 -6.94 -14.49
CA GLU A 63 -12.65 -6.92 -15.47
C GLU A 63 -12.69 -5.60 -16.24
N LEU A 64 -12.61 -4.46 -15.53
CA LEU A 64 -12.61 -3.13 -16.15
C LEU A 64 -11.39 -2.91 -17.06
N MET A 65 -10.23 -3.45 -16.71
CA MET A 65 -9.05 -3.40 -17.56
C MET A 65 -9.25 -4.23 -18.85
N GLU A 66 -9.86 -5.40 -18.75
CA GLU A 66 -10.22 -6.20 -19.93
C GLU A 66 -11.27 -5.48 -20.81
N GLU A 67 -12.33 -4.91 -20.20
CA GLU A 67 -13.33 -4.09 -20.88
C GLU A 67 -12.72 -2.88 -21.60
N ALA A 68 -11.66 -2.28 -21.02
CA ALA A 68 -10.91 -1.18 -21.61
C ALA A 68 -9.96 -1.60 -22.75
N GLY A 69 -9.84 -2.89 -23.03
CA GLY A 69 -9.03 -3.43 -24.13
C GLY A 69 -7.65 -3.93 -23.71
N LEU A 70 -7.38 -4.14 -22.44
CA LEU A 70 -6.14 -4.78 -22.02
C LEU A 70 -6.09 -6.22 -22.58
N PRO A 71 -5.02 -6.63 -23.27
CA PRO A 71 -4.91 -7.99 -23.80
C PRO A 71 -4.99 -9.05 -22.69
N LYS A 72 -5.64 -10.16 -23.00
CA LYS A 72 -5.75 -11.29 -22.05
C LYS A 72 -4.38 -11.80 -21.62
N GLY A 73 -4.26 -12.13 -20.34
CA GLY A 73 -3.03 -12.62 -19.74
C GLY A 73 -2.03 -11.54 -19.32
N VAL A 74 -2.29 -10.25 -19.63
CA VAL A 74 -1.43 -9.15 -19.16
C VAL A 74 -1.66 -8.86 -17.68
N LEU A 75 -2.92 -8.82 -17.22
CA LEU A 75 -3.28 -8.73 -15.80
C LEU A 75 -4.06 -9.97 -15.40
N ASN A 76 -3.59 -10.65 -14.36
CA ASN A 76 -4.22 -11.84 -13.82
C ASN A 76 -4.43 -11.66 -12.31
N VAL A 77 -5.56 -12.11 -11.77
CA VAL A 77 -5.84 -12.06 -10.34
C VAL A 77 -5.93 -13.48 -9.80
N VAL A 78 -5.17 -13.77 -8.76
CA VAL A 78 -5.20 -15.04 -8.04
C VAL A 78 -5.67 -14.80 -6.61
N ILE A 79 -6.58 -15.62 -6.14
CA ILE A 79 -7.09 -15.59 -4.77
C ILE A 79 -6.44 -16.72 -3.98
N GLY A 80 -6.05 -16.44 -2.76
CA GLY A 80 -5.45 -17.41 -1.86
C GLY A 80 -4.74 -16.75 -0.70
N ASP A 81 -4.23 -17.58 0.18
CA ASP A 81 -3.50 -17.19 1.38
C ASP A 81 -1.97 -17.42 1.20
N LYS A 82 -1.32 -17.95 2.23
CA LYS A 82 0.11 -18.20 2.24
C LYS A 82 0.59 -19.10 1.09
N GLU A 83 -0.18 -20.10 0.70
CA GLU A 83 0.22 -21.03 -0.37
C GLU A 83 0.36 -20.31 -1.72
N ALA A 84 -0.60 -19.42 -2.04
CA ALA A 84 -0.51 -18.60 -3.24
C ALA A 84 0.68 -17.62 -3.17
N VAL A 85 0.94 -17.05 -1.99
CA VAL A 85 2.11 -16.18 -1.76
C VAL A 85 3.41 -16.95 -1.99
N ASP A 86 3.56 -18.11 -1.39
CA ASP A 86 4.76 -18.94 -1.50
C ASP A 86 5.02 -19.36 -2.95
N THR A 87 3.96 -19.70 -3.69
CA THR A 87 4.06 -19.99 -5.11
C THR A 87 4.64 -18.82 -5.89
N LEU A 88 4.10 -17.60 -5.70
CA LEU A 88 4.63 -16.41 -6.37
C LEU A 88 6.08 -16.09 -5.99
N LEU A 89 6.49 -16.43 -4.77
CA LEU A 89 7.86 -16.20 -4.30
C LEU A 89 8.88 -17.22 -4.82
N THR A 90 8.43 -18.42 -5.17
CA THR A 90 9.33 -19.52 -5.55
C THR A 90 9.28 -19.86 -7.04
N ASP A 91 8.19 -19.52 -7.74
CA ASP A 91 8.02 -19.81 -9.16
C ASP A 91 9.10 -19.10 -10.00
N PRO A 92 9.89 -19.84 -10.82
CA PRO A 92 11.00 -19.26 -11.58
C PRO A 92 10.59 -18.25 -12.65
N ASP A 93 9.35 -18.28 -13.13
CA ASP A 93 8.87 -17.35 -14.15
C ASP A 93 8.52 -15.96 -13.58
N VAL A 94 8.29 -15.85 -12.27
CA VAL A 94 8.06 -14.56 -11.60
C VAL A 94 9.39 -13.86 -11.35
N ALA A 95 9.64 -12.76 -12.05
CA ALA A 95 10.89 -12.02 -11.99
C ALA A 95 10.95 -10.96 -10.89
N ALA A 96 9.79 -10.39 -10.51
CA ALA A 96 9.70 -9.34 -9.50
C ALA A 96 8.45 -9.48 -8.64
N VAL A 97 8.55 -9.08 -7.37
CA VAL A 97 7.43 -9.08 -6.41
C VAL A 97 7.37 -7.73 -5.70
N SER A 98 6.17 -7.14 -5.69
CA SER A 98 5.84 -5.98 -4.85
C SER A 98 4.87 -6.41 -3.75
N PHE A 99 5.13 -5.97 -2.53
CA PHE A 99 4.33 -6.30 -1.35
C PHE A 99 4.05 -5.07 -0.50
N VAL A 100 2.83 -4.97 -0.01
CA VAL A 100 2.45 -4.06 1.08
C VAL A 100 1.68 -4.85 2.13
N GLY A 101 2.06 -4.72 3.41
CA GLY A 101 1.38 -5.39 4.52
C GLY A 101 2.12 -5.23 5.84
N SER A 102 1.96 -6.18 6.75
CA SER A 102 2.62 -6.12 8.06
C SER A 102 4.13 -6.35 7.96
N THR A 103 4.90 -5.77 8.89
CA THR A 103 6.36 -5.87 8.90
C THR A 103 6.90 -7.30 8.95
N PRO A 104 6.35 -8.24 9.76
CA PRO A 104 6.83 -9.61 9.74
C PRO A 104 6.66 -10.31 8.38
N ILE A 105 5.53 -10.03 7.71
CA ILE A 105 5.27 -10.59 6.38
C ILE A 105 6.15 -9.91 5.32
N ALA A 106 6.34 -8.59 5.39
CA ALA A 106 7.27 -7.88 4.51
C ALA A 106 8.68 -8.46 4.58
N LYS A 107 9.17 -8.77 5.78
CA LYS A 107 10.45 -9.44 5.99
C LYS A 107 10.48 -10.81 5.31
N TYR A 108 9.47 -11.64 5.55
CA TYR A 108 9.35 -12.96 4.93
C TYR A 108 9.36 -12.89 3.39
N ILE A 109 8.57 -11.99 2.82
CA ILE A 109 8.50 -11.75 1.37
C ILE A 109 9.87 -11.35 0.81
N TYR A 110 10.55 -10.43 1.50
CA TYR A 110 11.86 -9.95 1.07
C TYR A 110 12.90 -11.07 1.09
N GLU A 111 13.02 -11.78 2.23
CA GLU A 111 13.99 -12.84 2.41
C GLU A 111 13.75 -14.00 1.42
N THR A 112 12.50 -14.46 1.32
CA THR A 112 12.16 -15.59 0.43
C THR A 112 12.29 -15.22 -1.04
N GLY A 113 11.76 -14.07 -1.44
CA GLY A 113 11.81 -13.64 -2.84
C GLY A 113 13.24 -13.38 -3.32
N THR A 114 14.07 -12.71 -2.53
CA THR A 114 15.47 -12.46 -2.89
C THR A 114 16.29 -13.74 -2.92
N ALA A 115 16.05 -14.69 -2.00
CA ALA A 115 16.68 -16.01 -2.03
C ALA A 115 16.36 -16.81 -3.31
N ASN A 116 15.20 -16.54 -3.94
CA ASN A 116 14.80 -17.11 -5.22
C ASN A 116 15.13 -16.21 -6.42
N GLY A 117 16.05 -15.25 -6.28
CA GLY A 117 16.58 -14.43 -7.36
C GLY A 117 15.65 -13.33 -7.87
N LYS A 118 14.55 -13.03 -7.18
CA LYS A 118 13.58 -12.02 -7.59
C LYS A 118 13.99 -10.61 -7.18
N ARG A 119 13.53 -9.62 -7.94
CA ARG A 119 13.51 -8.24 -7.47
C ARG A 119 12.34 -8.06 -6.53
N VAL A 120 12.61 -7.60 -5.30
CA VAL A 120 11.58 -7.48 -4.28
C VAL A 120 11.49 -6.04 -3.75
N GLN A 121 10.26 -5.51 -3.73
CA GLN A 121 9.89 -4.34 -2.97
C GLN A 121 8.89 -4.78 -1.89
N ALA A 122 9.28 -4.73 -0.63
CA ALA A 122 8.44 -5.13 0.48
C ALA A 122 8.27 -3.97 1.46
N LEU A 123 7.05 -3.44 1.53
CA LEU A 123 6.67 -2.32 2.38
C LEU A 123 5.91 -2.83 3.61
N GLY A 124 6.45 -2.55 4.78
CA GLY A 124 5.92 -3.00 6.07
C GLY A 124 5.04 -1.97 6.76
N GLY A 125 4.77 -2.23 8.04
CA GLY A 125 4.00 -1.33 8.91
C GLY A 125 4.75 -0.07 9.30
N ALA A 126 4.01 0.88 9.86
CA ALA A 126 4.53 2.15 10.33
C ALA A 126 3.99 2.50 11.73
N LYS A 127 4.65 3.45 12.39
CA LYS A 127 4.19 4.10 13.62
C LYS A 127 4.44 5.61 13.44
N ASN A 128 3.50 6.27 12.75
CA ASN A 128 3.67 7.68 12.42
C ASN A 128 3.43 8.58 13.64
N HIS A 129 4.25 9.60 13.75
CA HIS A 129 4.20 10.58 14.83
C HIS A 129 3.85 11.95 14.26
N MET A 130 2.96 12.66 14.93
CA MET A 130 2.63 14.06 14.69
C MET A 130 3.30 14.89 15.78
N LEU A 131 4.14 15.84 15.40
CA LEU A 131 4.75 16.77 16.33
C LEU A 131 4.01 18.11 16.27
N VAL A 132 3.49 18.57 17.41
CA VAL A 132 2.76 19.84 17.53
C VAL A 132 3.57 20.81 18.37
N LEU A 133 4.03 21.90 17.72
CA LEU A 133 4.83 22.95 18.34
C LEU A 133 3.93 24.01 19.01
N PRO A 134 4.48 24.86 19.92
CA PRO A 134 3.69 25.86 20.64
C PRO A 134 3.00 26.91 19.79
N ASP A 135 3.49 27.17 18.60
CA ASP A 135 2.98 28.15 17.62
C ASP A 135 2.06 27.52 16.56
N ALA A 136 1.71 26.22 16.72
CA ALA A 136 0.81 25.54 15.79
C ALA A 136 -0.64 26.04 15.95
N ASP A 137 -1.40 25.97 14.84
CA ASP A 137 -2.87 26.07 14.88
C ASP A 137 -3.44 24.80 15.52
N LEU A 138 -3.87 24.91 16.78
CA LEU A 138 -4.33 23.75 17.56
C LEU A 138 -5.67 23.20 17.09
N ASP A 139 -6.52 24.01 16.47
CA ASP A 139 -7.77 23.54 15.89
C ASP A 139 -7.50 22.69 14.65
N LEU A 140 -6.66 23.17 13.75
CA LEU A 140 -6.21 22.40 12.61
C LEU A 140 -5.46 21.13 13.04
N ALA A 141 -4.58 21.21 14.04
CA ALA A 141 -3.83 20.08 14.55
C ALA A 141 -4.76 18.99 15.12
N ALA A 142 -5.79 19.38 15.88
CA ALA A 142 -6.77 18.46 16.42
C ALA A 142 -7.62 17.80 15.31
N ASP A 143 -8.08 18.56 14.32
CA ASP A 143 -8.82 18.03 13.18
C ASP A 143 -7.99 17.01 12.41
N GLN A 144 -6.72 17.31 12.13
CA GLN A 144 -5.84 16.41 11.42
C GLN A 144 -5.46 15.17 12.26
N ALA A 145 -5.26 15.32 13.57
CA ALA A 145 -4.99 14.19 14.46
C ALA A 145 -6.15 13.20 14.46
N VAL A 146 -7.39 13.67 14.57
CA VAL A 146 -8.58 12.81 14.56
C VAL A 146 -8.78 12.17 13.18
N ASN A 147 -8.72 12.95 12.11
CA ASN A 147 -8.88 12.43 10.75
C ASN A 147 -7.81 11.38 10.38
N ALA A 148 -6.55 11.64 10.74
CA ALA A 148 -5.45 10.73 10.42
C ALA A 148 -5.36 9.55 11.38
N GLY A 149 -5.79 9.71 12.64
CA GLY A 149 -5.75 8.65 13.64
C GLY A 149 -6.90 7.65 13.51
N PHE A 150 -8.11 8.13 13.20
CA PHE A 150 -9.34 7.32 13.20
C PHE A 150 -9.90 7.06 11.80
N GLY A 151 -9.49 7.81 10.78
CA GLY A 151 -9.90 7.57 9.40
C GLY A 151 -9.59 6.14 8.96
N SER A 152 -10.55 5.47 8.30
CA SER A 152 -10.48 4.03 7.96
C SER A 152 -10.17 3.17 9.19
N ALA A 153 -10.80 3.46 10.32
CA ALA A 153 -10.61 2.74 11.59
C ALA A 153 -9.13 2.66 12.07
N GLY A 154 -8.30 3.64 11.70
CA GLY A 154 -6.87 3.63 12.04
C GLY A 154 -6.01 2.67 11.21
N GLU A 155 -6.58 2.01 10.22
CA GLU A 155 -5.89 0.99 9.41
C GLU A 155 -5.07 1.55 8.24
N ARG A 156 -5.04 2.88 8.07
CA ARG A 156 -4.18 3.50 7.06
C ARG A 156 -2.70 3.30 7.43
N CYS A 157 -1.87 2.97 6.45
CA CYS A 157 -0.41 2.94 6.64
C CYS A 157 0.16 4.30 7.07
N MET A 158 -0.53 5.39 6.72
CA MET A 158 -0.19 6.78 7.07
C MET A 158 -0.98 7.29 8.31
N ALA A 159 -1.69 6.42 9.05
CA ALA A 159 -2.41 6.82 10.25
C ALA A 159 -1.45 7.43 11.30
N ILE A 160 -1.89 8.48 11.95
CA ILE A 160 -1.16 9.07 13.07
C ILE A 160 -1.44 8.23 14.32
N SER A 161 -0.42 7.51 14.77
CA SER A 161 -0.52 6.63 15.96
C SER A 161 -0.12 7.33 17.25
N VAL A 162 0.67 8.40 17.15
CA VAL A 162 1.20 9.16 18.30
C VAL A 162 1.18 10.65 17.98
N VAL A 163 0.66 11.44 18.92
CA VAL A 163 0.78 12.89 18.90
C VAL A 163 1.73 13.32 20.01
N VAL A 164 2.78 14.04 19.65
CA VAL A 164 3.76 14.61 20.58
C VAL A 164 3.53 16.12 20.62
N ALA A 165 2.95 16.59 21.71
CA ALA A 165 2.74 18.01 21.95
C ALA A 165 3.92 18.59 22.74
N VAL A 166 4.52 19.67 22.24
CA VAL A 166 5.56 20.41 22.94
C VAL A 166 4.91 21.42 23.88
N ASP A 167 5.32 21.41 25.17
CA ASP A 167 4.80 22.37 26.15
C ASP A 167 4.76 23.82 25.63
N PRO A 168 3.68 24.59 25.95
CA PRO A 168 2.62 24.30 26.92
C PRO A 168 1.29 23.82 26.29
N VAL A 169 1.26 23.38 25.02
CA VAL A 169 0.02 23.17 24.25
C VAL A 169 -0.68 21.83 24.50
N GLY A 170 -0.09 20.95 25.30
CA GLY A 170 -0.55 19.58 25.46
C GLY A 170 -1.99 19.45 25.96
N ASP A 171 -2.32 20.11 27.07
CA ASP A 171 -3.65 19.99 27.70
C ASP A 171 -4.76 20.57 26.80
N GLU A 172 -4.50 21.72 26.16
CA GLU A 172 -5.45 22.32 25.22
C GLU A 172 -5.67 21.42 23.99
N LEU A 173 -4.59 20.88 23.43
CA LEU A 173 -4.68 19.97 22.29
C LEU A 173 -5.47 18.69 22.63
N VAL A 174 -5.24 18.09 23.80
CA VAL A 174 -5.99 16.93 24.27
C VAL A 174 -7.48 17.24 24.40
N ALA A 175 -7.84 18.38 24.97
CA ALA A 175 -9.23 18.81 25.08
C ALA A 175 -9.90 18.94 23.70
N LYS A 176 -9.23 19.60 22.75
CA LYS A 176 -9.72 19.76 21.38
C LYS A 176 -9.86 18.45 20.61
N ILE A 177 -8.93 17.51 20.78
CA ILE A 177 -9.00 16.16 20.18
C ILE A 177 -10.18 15.40 20.78
N SER A 178 -10.35 15.44 22.11
CA SER A 178 -11.43 14.71 22.79
C SER A 178 -12.81 15.19 22.34
N GLU A 179 -13.03 16.50 22.22
CA GLU A 179 -14.28 17.08 21.71
C GLU A 179 -14.63 16.55 20.31
N ARG A 180 -13.65 16.48 19.43
CA ARG A 180 -13.84 15.97 18.05
C ARG A 180 -14.12 14.48 18.02
N MET A 181 -13.48 13.71 18.90
CA MET A 181 -13.71 12.27 19.02
C MET A 181 -15.13 11.94 19.50
N GLU A 182 -15.70 12.74 20.42
CA GLU A 182 -17.09 12.55 20.87
C GLU A 182 -18.10 12.69 19.73
N GLY A 183 -17.79 13.45 18.70
CA GLY A 183 -18.62 13.62 17.51
C GLY A 183 -18.56 12.46 16.51
N LEU A 184 -17.60 11.53 16.62
CA LEU A 184 -17.43 10.43 15.67
C LEU A 184 -18.52 9.38 15.79
N ARG A 185 -19.18 9.09 14.67
CA ARG A 185 -20.19 8.02 14.58
C ARG A 185 -19.57 6.78 13.97
N THR A 186 -19.51 5.70 14.72
CA THR A 186 -19.03 4.41 14.26
C THR A 186 -20.16 3.52 13.75
N GLY A 187 -19.91 2.72 12.71
CA GLY A 187 -20.90 1.80 12.16
C GLY A 187 -20.68 1.48 10.67
N ASP A 188 -21.71 0.92 10.05
CA ASP A 188 -21.68 0.57 8.63
C ASP A 188 -21.52 1.84 7.74
N GLY A 189 -20.46 1.90 6.95
CA GLY A 189 -20.16 3.02 6.06
C GLY A 189 -21.27 3.32 5.04
N ARG A 190 -22.10 2.34 4.68
CA ARG A 190 -23.27 2.54 3.84
C ARG A 190 -24.36 3.39 4.49
N ARG A 191 -24.29 3.57 5.80
CA ARG A 191 -25.23 4.39 6.59
C ARG A 191 -24.69 5.80 6.88
N GLY A 192 -23.61 6.19 6.23
CA GLY A 192 -22.99 7.50 6.42
C GLY A 192 -22.34 7.70 7.79
N CYS A 193 -21.77 6.64 8.35
CA CYS A 193 -20.95 6.72 9.56
C CYS A 193 -19.54 7.23 9.21
N ASP A 194 -18.89 7.86 10.19
CA ASP A 194 -17.59 8.49 10.02
C ASP A 194 -16.44 7.47 10.08
N MET A 195 -16.64 6.38 10.80
CA MET A 195 -15.67 5.29 10.95
C MET A 195 -16.38 3.93 10.86
N GLY A 196 -15.86 3.03 10.04
CA GLY A 196 -16.31 1.64 9.94
C GLY A 196 -15.88 0.78 11.14
N PRO A 197 -16.37 -0.45 11.25
CA PRO A 197 -15.85 -1.42 12.22
C PRO A 197 -14.43 -1.88 11.82
N LEU A 198 -13.71 -2.39 12.81
CA LEU A 198 -12.43 -3.06 12.63
C LEU A 198 -12.62 -4.47 12.08
#